data_9074979f3beaccc5b57d65ca0be43901
#
_entry.id   9074979f3beaccc5b57d65ca0be43901
#
_cell.length_a   1.000
_cell.length_b   1.000
_cell.length_c   1.000
_cell.angle_alpha   90.00
_cell.angle_beta   90.00
_cell.angle_gamma   90.00
#
_symmetry.space_group_name_H-M   'P 1'
#
loop_
_entity.id
_entity.type
_entity.pdbx_description
1 polymer ?
#
loop_
_entity_poly.entity_id
_entity_poly.type
_entity_poly.pdbx_seq_one_letter_code
_entity_poly.pdbx_strand_id
1 'polypeptide(L)'
;LRLLDKVQSIFGKYVEIELDSSLVRGLDYYTGLVFEAVSSNLGAQDSFLGGGRYDDLSKDLGGKEMPAIGFAIGLERLNLIKKQRNIKSNKIISFVTTSSKMNALAFKIAQLLRSHNYDIRLETNFTDASLKAKLRKASKLGAKFVFIMGEEEFESDLSRALFITYT
;
A
#
# COMPACT_ATOMS: atom_id res chain seq x y z
N LEU A 1 -17.03 2.07 9.21
CA LEU A 1 -17.70 1.79 7.94
C LEU A 1 -17.00 2.46 6.76
N ARG A 2 -16.82 3.79 6.72
CA ARG A 2 -16.17 4.49 5.58
C ARG A 2 -14.77 3.98 5.21
N LEU A 3 -13.96 3.54 6.19
CA LEU A 3 -12.64 2.98 5.92
C LEU A 3 -12.74 1.61 5.25
N LEU A 4 -13.59 0.73 5.77
CA LEU A 4 -13.83 -0.60 5.21
C LEU A 4 -14.37 -0.52 3.78
N ASP A 5 -15.31 0.39 3.51
CA ASP A 5 -15.85 0.61 2.16
C ASP A 5 -14.73 1.02 1.18
N LYS A 6 -13.78 1.88 1.61
CA LYS A 6 -12.61 2.24 0.81
C LYS A 6 -11.68 1.06 0.57
N VAL A 7 -11.36 0.29 1.62
CA VAL A 7 -10.51 -0.90 1.51
C VAL A 7 -11.16 -1.91 0.56
N GLN A 8 -12.45 -2.19 0.73
CA GLN A 8 -13.22 -3.07 -0.15
C GLN A 8 -13.22 -2.58 -1.61
N SER A 9 -13.40 -1.28 -1.83
CA SER A 9 -13.42 -0.72 -3.19
C SER A 9 -12.07 -0.82 -3.92
N ILE A 10 -10.97 -0.82 -3.18
CA ILE A 10 -9.60 -0.88 -3.73
C ILE A 10 -9.13 -2.32 -3.89
N PHE A 11 -9.33 -3.15 -2.88
CA PHE A 11 -8.71 -4.47 -2.78
C PHE A 11 -9.69 -5.63 -2.95
N GLY A 12 -10.99 -5.43 -2.80
CA GLY A 12 -12.01 -6.50 -2.79
C GLY A 12 -12.05 -7.38 -4.04
N LYS A 13 -11.55 -6.91 -5.18
CA LYS A 13 -11.41 -7.74 -6.38
C LYS A 13 -10.14 -8.62 -6.41
N TYR A 14 -9.21 -8.42 -5.47
CA TYR A 14 -7.96 -9.16 -5.40
C TYR A 14 -7.92 -10.11 -4.20
N VAL A 15 -8.62 -9.73 -3.13
CA VAL A 15 -8.70 -10.48 -1.87
C VAL A 15 -10.11 -10.41 -1.34
N GLU A 16 -10.57 -11.46 -0.72
CA GLU A 16 -11.79 -11.45 0.07
C GLU A 16 -11.54 -10.69 1.37
N ILE A 17 -12.44 -9.80 1.73
CA ILE A 17 -12.33 -8.96 2.93
C ILE A 17 -13.54 -9.24 3.80
N GLU A 18 -13.29 -9.79 4.96
CA GLU A 18 -14.28 -10.13 5.95
C GLU A 18 -14.13 -9.24 7.19
N LEU A 19 -15.25 -8.82 7.78
CA LEU A 19 -15.27 -8.11 9.05
C LEU A 19 -15.53 -9.09 10.17
N ASP A 20 -14.50 -9.35 10.97
CA ASP A 20 -14.60 -10.18 12.17
C ASP A 20 -14.46 -9.32 13.43
N SER A 21 -15.56 -9.14 14.15
CA SER A 21 -15.58 -8.40 15.43
C SER A 21 -14.97 -9.17 16.60
N SER A 22 -14.70 -10.47 16.41
CA SER A 22 -14.07 -11.32 17.41
C SER A 22 -12.54 -11.39 17.28
N LEU A 23 -11.98 -10.83 16.22
CA LEU A 23 -10.54 -10.84 15.99
C LEU A 23 -9.80 -10.08 17.09
N VAL A 24 -9.04 -10.82 17.89
CA VAL A 24 -8.20 -10.29 18.95
C VAL A 24 -6.73 -10.60 18.65
N ARG A 25 -5.89 -9.58 18.76
CA ARG A 25 -4.42 -9.74 18.69
C ARG A 25 -3.84 -9.66 20.10
N GLY A 26 -2.91 -10.55 20.43
CA GLY A 26 -2.29 -10.66 21.76
C GLY A 26 -1.27 -9.55 22.09
N LEU A 27 -1.46 -8.32 21.55
CA LEU A 27 -0.58 -7.18 21.75
C LEU A 27 -1.42 -5.98 22.22
N ASP A 28 -1.10 -5.43 23.37
CA ASP A 28 -1.92 -4.42 24.06
C ASP A 28 -1.78 -3.01 23.50
N TYR A 29 -0.84 -2.78 22.60
CA TYR A 29 -0.57 -1.45 22.03
C TYR A 29 -1.48 -1.04 20.86
N TYR A 30 -2.36 -1.91 20.39
CA TYR A 30 -3.31 -1.54 19.33
C TYR A 30 -4.40 -0.60 19.85
N THR A 31 -4.59 0.53 19.16
CA THR A 31 -5.55 1.58 19.53
C THR A 31 -6.77 1.66 18.61
N GLY A 32 -6.85 0.79 17.62
CA GLY A 32 -7.93 0.85 16.61
C GLY A 32 -8.04 -0.41 15.79
N LEU A 33 -8.11 -0.25 14.47
CA LEU A 33 -8.24 -1.37 13.54
C LEU A 33 -7.09 -2.37 13.71
N VAL A 34 -7.44 -3.64 13.84
CA VAL A 34 -6.52 -4.78 13.70
C VAL A 34 -6.92 -5.58 12.45
N PHE A 35 -5.96 -6.26 11.85
CA PHE A 35 -6.20 -7.07 10.66
C PHE A 35 -5.26 -8.26 10.60
N GLU A 36 -5.72 -9.30 9.93
CA GLU A 36 -4.94 -10.48 9.56
C GLU A 36 -5.09 -10.79 8.08
N ALA A 37 -4.09 -11.45 7.53
CA ALA A 37 -4.24 -12.14 6.26
C ALA A 37 -4.10 -13.64 6.48
N VAL A 38 -5.07 -14.36 5.98
CA VAL A 38 -5.19 -15.82 6.13
C VAL A 38 -5.14 -16.50 4.77
N SER A 39 -4.75 -17.77 4.75
CA SER A 39 -4.77 -18.59 3.55
C SER A 39 -5.12 -20.03 3.90
N SER A 40 -6.17 -20.57 3.30
CA SER A 40 -6.57 -21.97 3.46
C SER A 40 -5.47 -22.97 3.11
N ASN A 41 -4.46 -22.56 2.34
CA ASN A 41 -3.32 -23.42 1.99
C ASN A 41 -2.34 -23.65 3.16
N LEU A 42 -2.54 -23.01 4.31
CA LEU A 42 -1.68 -23.14 5.50
C LEU A 42 -2.22 -24.08 6.57
N GLY A 43 -3.38 -24.70 6.33
CA GLY A 43 -4.02 -25.62 7.28
C GLY A 43 -4.67 -24.90 8.48
N ALA A 44 -4.69 -25.55 9.64
CA ALA A 44 -5.43 -25.07 10.83
C ALA A 44 -4.94 -23.73 11.39
N GLN A 45 -3.66 -23.41 11.21
CA GLN A 45 -3.11 -22.09 11.53
C GLN A 45 -2.90 -21.32 10.22
N ASP A 46 -3.92 -20.70 9.74
CA ASP A 46 -3.99 -20.12 8.39
C ASP A 46 -3.48 -18.67 8.27
N SER A 47 -3.31 -17.97 9.39
CA SER A 47 -2.79 -16.59 9.40
C SER A 47 -1.29 -16.53 9.07
N PHE A 48 -0.91 -15.74 8.08
CA PHE A 48 0.49 -15.51 7.71
C PHE A 48 0.96 -14.06 7.89
N LEU A 49 0.02 -13.13 8.09
CA LEU A 49 0.29 -11.72 8.33
C LEU A 49 -0.68 -11.21 9.37
N GLY A 50 -0.19 -10.36 10.25
CA GLY A 50 -1.03 -9.67 11.21
C GLY A 50 -0.53 -8.29 11.53
N GLY A 51 -1.44 -7.36 11.78
CA GLY A 51 -1.11 -5.98 12.06
C GLY A 51 -2.27 -5.18 12.59
N GLY A 52 -2.05 -3.87 12.75
CA GLY A 52 -3.07 -2.95 13.23
C GLY A 52 -2.56 -1.54 13.39
N ARG A 53 -3.44 -0.68 13.88
CA ARG A 53 -3.15 0.71 14.19
C ARG A 53 -2.73 0.83 15.65
N TYR A 54 -1.68 1.62 15.91
CA TYR A 54 -1.12 1.86 17.25
C TYR A 54 -0.62 3.31 17.35
N ASP A 55 -1.44 4.17 17.96
CA ASP A 55 -1.17 5.61 17.97
C ASP A 55 -0.28 6.00 19.18
N ASP A 56 -0.37 5.26 20.29
CA ASP A 56 0.27 5.61 21.54
C ASP A 56 1.66 4.99 21.74
N LEU A 57 2.02 3.96 20.96
CA LEU A 57 3.25 3.19 21.16
C LEU A 57 4.51 4.06 21.17
N SER A 58 4.59 5.05 20.29
CA SER A 58 5.76 5.96 20.25
C SER A 58 5.89 6.76 21.53
N LYS A 59 4.77 7.25 22.09
CA LYS A 59 4.71 7.99 23.35
C LYS A 59 5.08 7.11 24.53
N ASP A 60 4.56 5.88 24.58
CA ASP A 60 4.83 4.92 25.65
C ASP A 60 6.31 4.53 25.71
N LEU A 61 6.99 4.56 24.56
CA LEU A 61 8.44 4.36 24.43
C LEU A 61 9.26 5.65 24.64
N GLY A 62 8.65 6.74 25.13
CA GLY A 62 9.32 8.01 25.39
C GLY A 62 9.52 8.92 24.18
N GLY A 63 8.91 8.60 23.04
CA GLY A 63 8.92 9.42 21.83
C GLY A 63 7.79 10.44 21.79
N LYS A 64 7.57 11.03 20.61
CA LYS A 64 6.43 11.90 20.36
C LYS A 64 5.18 11.09 20.07
N GLU A 65 4.03 11.59 20.47
CA GLU A 65 2.73 11.05 20.06
C GLU A 65 2.63 11.11 18.54
N MET A 66 2.44 9.93 17.92
CA MET A 66 2.42 9.80 16.47
C MET A 66 1.59 8.60 16.05
N PRO A 67 0.49 8.80 15.32
CA PRO A 67 -0.32 7.70 14.84
C PRO A 67 0.49 6.82 13.89
N ALA A 68 0.38 5.52 14.08
CA ALA A 68 1.08 4.54 13.28
C ALA A 68 0.21 3.34 12.94
N ILE A 69 0.53 2.70 11.84
CA ILE A 69 -0.02 1.42 11.42
C ILE A 69 1.11 0.54 10.91
N GLY A 70 1.09 -0.73 11.25
CA GLY A 70 2.10 -1.67 10.78
C GLY A 70 1.61 -3.09 10.82
N PHE A 71 2.45 -3.98 10.33
CA PHE A 71 2.18 -5.41 10.30
C PHE A 71 3.49 -6.21 10.34
N ALA A 72 3.35 -7.48 10.71
CA ALA A 72 4.41 -8.48 10.61
C ALA A 72 3.96 -9.63 9.71
N ILE A 73 4.91 -10.24 8.98
CA ILE A 73 4.68 -11.39 8.10
C ILE A 73 5.58 -12.54 8.51
N GLY A 74 5.02 -13.75 8.60
CA GLY A 74 5.80 -14.98 8.66
C GLY A 74 6.35 -15.32 7.28
N LEU A 75 7.67 -15.13 7.06
CA LEU A 75 8.30 -15.32 5.74
C LEU A 75 8.20 -16.76 5.26
N GLU A 76 8.35 -17.74 6.16
CA GLU A 76 8.21 -19.17 5.87
C GLU A 76 6.78 -19.46 5.41
N ARG A 77 5.79 -18.95 6.11
CA ARG A 77 4.38 -19.10 5.78
C ARG A 77 4.02 -18.45 4.46
N LEU A 78 4.55 -17.24 4.21
CA LEU A 78 4.40 -16.56 2.93
C LEU A 78 5.00 -17.36 1.77
N ASN A 79 6.15 -18.00 1.98
CA ASN A 79 6.79 -18.83 0.96
C ASN A 79 5.97 -20.09 0.62
N LEU A 80 5.24 -20.66 1.58
CA LEU A 80 4.37 -21.81 1.33
C LEU A 80 3.19 -21.49 0.38
N ILE A 81 2.69 -20.25 0.44
CA ILE A 81 1.53 -19.81 -0.38
C ILE A 81 1.93 -19.03 -1.62
N LYS A 82 3.20 -18.63 -1.72
CA LYS A 82 3.69 -17.80 -2.82
C LYS A 82 3.69 -18.56 -4.14
N LYS A 83 2.95 -18.05 -5.12
CA LYS A 83 3.10 -18.46 -6.52
C LYS A 83 4.35 -17.79 -7.11
N GLN A 84 5.19 -18.57 -7.80
CA GLN A 84 6.32 -17.99 -8.54
C GLN A 84 5.80 -16.97 -9.57
N ARG A 85 6.34 -15.75 -9.52
CA ARG A 85 6.04 -14.71 -10.51
C ARG A 85 7.32 -14.35 -11.24
N ASN A 86 7.30 -14.41 -12.55
CA ASN A 86 8.35 -13.82 -13.39
C ASN A 86 8.08 -12.31 -13.51
N ILE A 87 8.94 -11.49 -12.89
CA ILE A 87 8.86 -10.03 -13.02
C ILE A 87 9.27 -9.67 -14.45
N LYS A 88 8.36 -9.09 -15.22
CA LYS A 88 8.56 -8.71 -16.62
C LYS A 88 9.57 -7.57 -16.81
N SER A 89 9.83 -6.80 -15.79
CA SER A 89 10.70 -5.63 -15.86
C SER A 89 11.40 -5.38 -14.53
N ASN A 90 12.72 -5.23 -14.59
CA ASN A 90 13.52 -4.76 -13.46
C ASN A 90 13.50 -3.22 -13.33
N LYS A 91 12.69 -2.54 -14.13
CA LYS A 91 12.59 -1.08 -14.14
C LYS A 91 11.55 -0.65 -13.12
N ILE A 92 11.98 0.11 -12.14
CA ILE A 92 11.09 0.71 -11.14
C ILE A 92 10.27 1.81 -11.82
N ILE A 93 8.96 1.73 -11.66
CA ILE A 93 8.02 2.79 -12.07
C ILE A 93 7.54 3.46 -10.80
N SER A 94 7.71 4.76 -10.68
CA SER A 94 7.23 5.53 -9.54
C SER A 94 5.93 6.24 -9.91
N PHE A 95 4.93 6.11 -9.04
CA PHE A 95 3.67 6.82 -9.15
C PHE A 95 3.65 7.98 -8.14
N VAL A 96 3.45 9.19 -8.61
CA VAL A 96 3.42 10.41 -7.80
C VAL A 96 2.05 11.05 -7.91
N THR A 97 1.34 11.21 -6.81
CA THR A 97 0.08 11.96 -6.75
C THR A 97 0.33 13.34 -6.16
N THR A 98 -0.36 14.37 -6.67
CA THR A 98 -0.26 15.75 -6.17
C THR A 98 -1.33 16.09 -5.13
N SER A 99 -2.41 15.30 -5.06
CA SER A 99 -3.52 15.48 -4.11
C SER A 99 -3.98 14.13 -3.56
N SER A 100 -4.47 14.14 -2.31
CA SER A 100 -5.01 12.94 -1.65
C SER A 100 -6.26 12.36 -2.33
N LYS A 101 -7.01 13.19 -3.08
CA LYS A 101 -8.18 12.75 -3.86
C LYS A 101 -7.84 11.64 -4.85
N MET A 102 -6.60 11.64 -5.37
CA MET A 102 -6.14 10.69 -6.39
C MET A 102 -5.55 9.40 -5.81
N ASN A 103 -5.31 9.34 -4.50
CA ASN A 103 -4.64 8.19 -3.90
C ASN A 103 -5.36 6.86 -4.18
N ALA A 104 -6.69 6.83 -4.07
CA ALA A 104 -7.47 5.62 -4.33
C ALA A 104 -7.32 5.12 -5.77
N LEU A 105 -7.34 6.04 -6.75
CA LEU A 105 -7.13 5.69 -8.16
C LEU A 105 -5.69 5.24 -8.41
N ALA A 106 -4.70 5.95 -7.86
CA ALA A 106 -3.29 5.58 -7.96
C ALA A 106 -3.03 4.17 -7.39
N PHE A 107 -3.65 3.82 -6.25
CA PHE A 107 -3.59 2.46 -5.72
C PHE A 107 -4.19 1.42 -6.67
N LYS A 108 -5.36 1.69 -7.25
CA LYS A 108 -6.01 0.78 -8.22
C LYS A 108 -5.11 0.54 -9.44
N ILE A 109 -4.54 1.61 -10.01
CA ILE A 109 -3.65 1.51 -11.17
C ILE A 109 -2.36 0.76 -10.79
N ALA A 110 -1.75 1.10 -9.65
CA ALA A 110 -0.55 0.40 -9.18
C ALA A 110 -0.80 -1.10 -8.99
N GLN A 111 -1.95 -1.49 -8.45
CA GLN A 111 -2.32 -2.91 -8.31
C GLN A 111 -2.52 -3.59 -9.67
N LEU A 112 -3.17 -2.91 -10.63
CA LEU A 112 -3.32 -3.42 -11.99
C LEU A 112 -1.94 -3.66 -12.63
N LEU A 113 -1.02 -2.71 -12.54
CA LEU A 113 0.32 -2.85 -13.09
C LEU A 113 1.13 -3.95 -12.39
N ARG A 114 1.03 -4.05 -11.08
CA ARG A 114 1.66 -5.13 -10.31
C ARG A 114 1.11 -6.51 -10.68
N SER A 115 -0.19 -6.63 -10.98
CA SER A 115 -0.78 -7.90 -11.45
C SER A 115 -0.23 -8.32 -12.82
N HIS A 116 0.31 -7.38 -13.61
CA HIS A 116 1.02 -7.64 -14.86
C HIS A 116 2.54 -7.77 -14.68
N ASN A 117 3.01 -7.95 -13.44
CA ASN A 117 4.42 -8.16 -13.08
C ASN A 117 5.34 -6.95 -13.32
N TYR A 118 4.82 -5.72 -13.16
CA TYR A 118 5.66 -4.52 -13.10
C TYR A 118 6.05 -4.20 -11.66
N ASP A 119 7.28 -3.71 -11.45
CA ASP A 119 7.72 -3.18 -10.14
C ASP A 119 7.26 -1.74 -9.99
N ILE A 120 6.24 -1.52 -9.18
CA ILE A 120 5.61 -0.22 -8.99
C ILE A 120 5.89 0.31 -7.59
N ARG A 121 6.50 1.49 -7.51
CA ARG A 121 6.66 2.29 -6.30
C ARG A 121 5.62 3.40 -6.28
N LEU A 122 4.83 3.45 -5.23
CA LEU A 122 3.73 4.40 -5.10
C LEU A 122 4.11 5.49 -4.08
N GLU A 123 4.24 6.72 -4.56
CA GLU A 123 4.44 7.93 -3.75
C GLU A 123 3.16 8.75 -3.72
N THR A 124 2.33 8.46 -2.73
CA THR A 124 1.05 9.14 -2.56
C THR A 124 1.17 10.41 -1.75
N ASN A 125 0.16 11.27 -1.82
CA ASN A 125 0.11 12.51 -1.06
C ASN A 125 -0.42 12.29 0.37
N PHE A 126 0.25 11.43 1.15
CA PHE A 126 -0.04 11.27 2.58
C PHE A 126 0.73 12.26 3.46
N THR A 127 1.70 12.96 2.87
CA THR A 127 2.48 14.00 3.53
C THR A 127 2.44 15.26 2.67
N ASP A 128 2.60 16.44 3.27
CA ASP A 128 2.67 17.73 2.58
C ASP A 128 3.97 17.93 1.77
N ALA A 129 4.62 16.83 1.39
CA ALA A 129 5.82 16.89 0.60
C ALA A 129 5.55 17.47 -0.79
N SER A 130 6.35 18.45 -1.19
CA SER A 130 6.24 19.07 -2.50
C SER A 130 6.48 18.07 -3.63
N LEU A 131 5.92 18.32 -4.81
CA LEU A 131 6.16 17.52 -6.02
C LEU A 131 7.67 17.32 -6.28
N LYS A 132 8.47 18.38 -6.11
CA LYS A 132 9.92 18.33 -6.25
C LYS A 132 10.58 17.33 -5.29
N ALA A 133 10.11 17.27 -4.03
CA ALA A 133 10.61 16.30 -3.05
C ALA A 133 10.25 14.86 -3.43
N LYS A 134 9.03 14.62 -3.91
CA LYS A 134 8.57 13.32 -4.38
C LYS A 134 9.36 12.84 -5.61
N LEU A 135 9.62 13.74 -6.57
CA LEU A 135 10.44 13.44 -7.74
C LEU A 135 11.90 13.12 -7.37
N ARG A 136 12.49 13.87 -6.43
CA ARG A 136 13.83 13.55 -5.91
C ARG A 136 13.87 12.17 -5.25
N LYS A 137 12.83 11.79 -4.52
CA LYS A 137 12.73 10.47 -3.90
C LYS A 137 12.61 9.37 -4.96
N ALA A 138 11.78 9.56 -5.99
CA ALA A 138 11.67 8.64 -7.11
C ALA A 138 13.02 8.41 -7.81
N SER A 139 13.77 9.50 -8.08
CA SER A 139 15.12 9.44 -8.66
C SER A 139 16.10 8.67 -7.76
N LYS A 140 16.12 8.96 -6.44
CA LYS A 140 16.98 8.24 -5.48
C LYS A 140 16.66 6.73 -5.39
N LEU A 141 15.43 6.35 -5.62
CA LEU A 141 14.99 4.95 -5.67
C LEU A 141 15.34 4.25 -6.99
N GLY A 142 15.96 4.95 -7.93
CA GLY A 142 16.34 4.42 -9.24
C GLY A 142 15.15 4.21 -10.18
N ALA A 143 14.07 4.99 -10.00
CA ALA A 143 12.92 4.91 -10.91
C ALA A 143 13.34 5.29 -12.33
N LYS A 144 13.04 4.42 -13.28
CA LYS A 144 13.26 4.69 -14.71
C LYS A 144 12.13 5.50 -15.33
N PHE A 145 10.94 5.34 -14.78
CA PHE A 145 9.75 6.05 -15.21
C PHE A 145 9.06 6.64 -14.00
N VAL A 146 8.56 7.86 -14.13
CA VAL A 146 7.70 8.48 -13.13
C VAL A 146 6.39 8.88 -13.81
N PHE A 147 5.31 8.38 -13.24
CA PHE A 147 3.96 8.73 -13.65
C PHE A 147 3.43 9.75 -12.64
N ILE A 148 3.13 10.96 -13.12
CA ILE A 148 2.58 12.04 -12.28
C ILE A 148 1.09 12.15 -12.57
N MET A 149 0.31 12.13 -11.49
CA MET A 149 -1.14 12.32 -11.54
C MET A 149 -1.50 13.58 -10.78
N GLY A 150 -1.85 14.64 -11.50
CA GLY A 150 -2.36 15.90 -10.99
C GLY A 150 -3.90 15.95 -10.99
N GLU A 151 -4.46 17.05 -10.49
CA GLU A 151 -5.91 17.24 -10.46
C GLU A 151 -6.50 17.36 -11.87
N GLU A 152 -5.80 18.01 -12.79
CA GLU A 152 -6.23 18.15 -14.18
C GLU A 152 -6.29 16.80 -14.91
N GLU A 153 -5.29 15.93 -14.68
CA GLU A 153 -5.26 14.57 -15.24
C GLU A 153 -6.37 13.71 -14.66
N PHE A 154 -6.70 13.91 -13.39
CA PHE A 154 -7.76 13.18 -12.73
C PHE A 154 -9.14 13.57 -13.28
N GLU A 155 -9.38 14.85 -13.53
CA GLU A 155 -10.63 15.37 -14.08
C GLU A 155 -10.78 15.06 -15.59
N SER A 156 -9.66 14.96 -16.33
CA SER A 156 -9.63 14.66 -17.76
C SER A 156 -9.58 13.17 -18.13
N ASP A 157 -9.99 12.29 -17.20
CA ASP A 157 -10.05 10.83 -17.40
C ASP A 157 -8.69 10.20 -17.78
N LEU A 158 -7.59 10.72 -17.20
CA LEU A 158 -6.20 10.26 -17.39
C LEU A 158 -5.62 10.44 -18.82
N SER A 159 -6.35 11.08 -19.72
CA SER A 159 -5.88 11.29 -21.12
C SER A 159 -4.63 12.19 -21.22
N ARG A 160 -4.26 12.90 -20.14
CA ARG A 160 -3.13 13.84 -20.06
C ARG A 160 -2.06 13.50 -19.03
N ALA A 161 -1.98 12.24 -18.62
CA ALA A 161 -0.97 11.84 -17.65
C ALA A 161 0.46 12.15 -18.13
N LEU A 162 1.26 12.80 -17.31
CA LEU A 162 2.64 13.17 -17.62
C LEU A 162 3.59 12.03 -17.28
N PHE A 163 4.35 11.56 -18.27
CA PHE A 163 5.44 10.60 -18.09
C PHE A 163 6.79 11.31 -18.09
N ILE A 164 7.59 11.07 -17.07
CA ILE A 164 8.98 11.50 -17.02
C ILE A 164 9.86 10.25 -17.09
N THR A 165 10.80 10.23 -18.02
CA THR A 165 11.84 9.19 -18.11
C THR A 165 13.15 9.74 -17.56
N TYR A 166 13.81 8.97 -16.70
CA TYR A 166 15.17 9.23 -16.26
C TYR A 166 16.13 8.33 -17.05
N THR A 167 17.02 8.93 -17.78
CA THR A 167 18.12 8.24 -18.49
C THR A 167 19.30 7.98 -17.57
#